data_b5a27abaa84630d322115d7ad11fb84f
#
_entry.id   b5a27abaa84630d322115d7ad11fb84f
#
_cell.length_a   1.000
_cell.length_b   1.000
_cell.length_c   1.000
_cell.angle_alpha   90.00
_cell.angle_beta   90.00
_cell.angle_gamma   90.00
#
_symmetry.space_group_name_H-M   'P 1'
#
loop_
_entity.id
_entity.type
_entity.pdbx_description
1 polymer ?
#
loop_
_entity_poly.entity_id
_entity_poly.type
_entity_poly.pdbx_seq_one_letter_code
_entity_poly.pdbx_strand_id
1 'polypeptide(L)'
;ITFDAARQLNSRDLFLHFHGAHDIIQMAVQNRFPDAIAASVNLNGLSGAYQGYVGRSPHWMFVKLLAELQQATTTKHFDSITLSSFSAGYGAIRALLEDPRCVAMIDQLVLADTVYASFGHQRNSLGARPFPSHEQNKPFVDFAKLAVIGRKGMVLTHCELVPETYS
;
A
#
# COMPACT_ATOMS: atom_id res chain seq x y z
N ILE A 1 -8.98 -5.93 -10.66
CA ILE A 1 -7.58 -6.32 -10.47
C ILE A 1 -7.00 -6.59 -11.84
N THR A 2 -5.87 -5.98 -12.15
CA THR A 2 -5.14 -6.21 -13.38
C THR A 2 -3.76 -6.75 -13.02
N PHE A 3 -3.29 -7.78 -13.72
CA PHE A 3 -1.96 -8.36 -13.54
C PHE A 3 -1.44 -8.90 -14.88
N ASP A 4 -0.13 -8.99 -15.03
CA ASP A 4 0.51 -9.64 -16.17
C ASP A 4 1.02 -11.03 -15.76
N ALA A 5 0.32 -12.06 -16.22
CA ALA A 5 0.70 -13.45 -15.95
C ALA A 5 1.68 -14.02 -16.99
N ALA A 6 1.89 -13.35 -18.12
CA ALA A 6 2.50 -13.98 -19.28
C ALA A 6 4.01 -14.25 -19.17
N ARG A 7 4.73 -13.61 -18.23
CA ARG A 7 6.18 -13.74 -18.07
C ARG A 7 6.64 -14.34 -16.74
N GLN A 8 5.73 -14.70 -15.82
CA GLN A 8 6.08 -14.85 -14.41
C GLN A 8 5.64 -16.18 -13.79
N LEU A 9 5.46 -17.21 -14.59
CA LEU A 9 4.97 -18.53 -14.16
C LEU A 9 5.76 -19.22 -13.04
N ASN A 10 6.95 -18.70 -12.68
CA ASN A 10 7.79 -19.28 -11.63
C ASN A 10 8.18 -18.27 -10.53
N SER A 11 7.71 -17.03 -10.60
CA SER A 11 8.05 -16.05 -9.56
C SER A 11 7.22 -16.26 -8.31
N ARG A 12 7.83 -15.97 -7.18
CA ARG A 12 7.20 -15.98 -5.85
C ARG A 12 7.22 -14.61 -5.17
N ASP A 13 7.78 -13.60 -5.84
CA ASP A 13 7.80 -12.24 -5.34
C ASP A 13 6.59 -11.49 -5.90
N LEU A 14 5.74 -11.01 -5.01
CA LEU A 14 4.57 -10.21 -5.36
C LEU A 14 4.82 -8.74 -5.12
N PHE A 15 4.58 -7.93 -6.15
CA PHE A 15 4.48 -6.48 -6.05
C PHE A 15 3.02 -6.07 -6.29
N LEU A 16 2.29 -5.78 -5.21
CA LEU A 16 0.88 -5.42 -5.23
C LEU A 16 0.70 -3.92 -5.05
N HIS A 17 0.18 -3.27 -6.08
CA HIS A 17 -0.01 -1.81 -6.12
C HIS A 17 -1.47 -1.39 -6.00
N PHE A 18 -1.74 -0.35 -5.22
CA PHE A 18 -3.05 0.27 -5.09
C PHE A 18 -3.04 1.68 -5.67
N HIS A 19 -3.94 1.93 -6.62
CA HIS A 19 -4.20 3.21 -7.27
C HIS A 19 -3.05 3.71 -8.16
N GLY A 20 -3.20 3.54 -9.46
CA GLY A 20 -2.25 4.01 -10.47
C GLY A 20 -2.45 3.31 -11.81
N ALA A 21 -1.84 3.84 -12.87
CA ALA A 21 -1.88 3.22 -14.18
C ALA A 21 -1.12 1.89 -14.16
N HIS A 22 -1.82 0.80 -14.48
CA HIS A 22 -1.26 -0.55 -14.39
C HIS A 22 0.00 -0.73 -15.26
N ASP A 23 -0.04 -0.24 -16.48
CA ASP A 23 1.06 -0.31 -17.45
C ASP A 23 2.33 0.40 -16.95
N ILE A 24 2.18 1.55 -16.31
CA ILE A 24 3.30 2.29 -15.70
C ILE A 24 3.90 1.49 -14.54
N ILE A 25 3.06 0.96 -13.66
CA ILE A 25 3.51 0.17 -12.52
C ILE A 25 4.19 -1.12 -12.98
N GLN A 26 3.58 -1.82 -13.92
CA GLN A 26 4.15 -3.02 -14.51
C GLN A 26 5.54 -2.75 -15.11
N MET A 27 5.67 -1.70 -15.93
CA MET A 27 6.94 -1.32 -16.53
C MET A 27 7.98 -0.98 -15.46
N ALA A 28 7.62 -0.21 -14.44
CA ALA A 28 8.52 0.15 -13.35
C ALA A 28 8.99 -1.07 -12.54
N VAL A 29 8.09 -1.99 -12.23
CA VAL A 29 8.40 -3.23 -11.52
C VAL A 29 9.28 -4.13 -12.37
N GLN A 30 8.95 -4.35 -13.64
CA GLN A 30 9.74 -5.21 -14.53
C GLN A 30 11.16 -4.69 -14.77
N ASN A 31 11.34 -3.36 -14.83
CA ASN A 31 12.67 -2.77 -14.98
C ASN A 31 13.57 -2.99 -13.75
N ARG A 32 13.00 -3.06 -12.57
CA ARG A 32 13.76 -3.18 -11.31
C ARG A 32 13.76 -4.59 -10.73
N PHE A 33 12.65 -5.29 -10.89
CA PHE A 33 12.39 -6.63 -10.37
C PHE A 33 11.79 -7.49 -11.48
N PRO A 34 12.60 -7.90 -12.48
CA PRO A 34 12.09 -8.52 -13.71
C PRO A 34 11.34 -9.84 -13.46
N ASP A 35 11.63 -10.50 -12.34
CA ASP A 35 11.02 -11.76 -11.95
C ASP A 35 9.81 -11.60 -11.02
N ALA A 36 9.50 -10.35 -10.55
CA ALA A 36 8.37 -10.16 -9.65
C ALA A 36 7.03 -10.15 -10.38
N ILE A 37 6.01 -10.72 -9.76
CA ILE A 37 4.61 -10.61 -10.20
C ILE A 37 4.11 -9.21 -9.87
N ALA A 38 3.81 -8.41 -10.90
CA ALA A 38 3.20 -7.09 -10.73
C ALA A 38 1.68 -7.20 -10.81
N ALA A 39 0.98 -6.79 -9.75
CA ALA A 39 -0.47 -6.75 -9.69
C ALA A 39 -0.96 -5.36 -9.26
N SER A 40 -2.06 -4.89 -9.83
CA SER A 40 -2.66 -3.60 -9.49
C SER A 40 -4.13 -3.73 -9.13
N VAL A 41 -4.53 -3.02 -8.09
CA VAL A 41 -5.93 -2.82 -7.70
C VAL A 41 -6.32 -1.38 -7.98
N ASN A 42 -7.17 -1.17 -8.99
CA ASN A 42 -7.69 0.14 -9.36
C ASN A 42 -9.20 0.19 -9.13
N LEU A 43 -9.63 1.12 -8.32
CA LEU A 43 -11.02 1.35 -7.97
C LEU A 43 -11.46 2.74 -8.41
N ASN A 44 -12.72 2.87 -8.77
CA ASN A 44 -13.32 4.18 -8.98
C ASN A 44 -13.55 4.85 -7.63
N GLY A 45 -12.93 6.01 -7.42
CA GLY A 45 -13.07 6.80 -6.21
C GLY A 45 -11.76 7.13 -5.53
N LEU A 46 -11.86 7.85 -4.41
CA LEU A 46 -10.74 8.29 -3.59
C LEU A 46 -10.39 7.25 -2.51
N SER A 47 -9.56 7.63 -1.56
CA SER A 47 -9.06 6.74 -0.48
C SER A 47 -10.13 5.98 0.29
N GLY A 48 -11.32 6.56 0.44
CA GLY A 48 -12.47 5.88 1.06
C GLY A 48 -12.94 4.64 0.29
N ALA A 49 -12.84 4.64 -1.05
CA ALA A 49 -13.16 3.45 -1.86
C ALA A 49 -12.16 2.32 -1.60
N TYR A 50 -10.88 2.64 -1.50
CA TYR A 50 -9.82 1.68 -1.21
C TYR A 50 -9.91 1.14 0.23
N GLN A 51 -10.19 2.01 1.20
CA GLN A 51 -10.45 1.60 2.57
C GLN A 51 -11.68 0.69 2.65
N GLY A 52 -12.76 1.04 1.96
CA GLY A 52 -13.99 0.24 1.88
C GLY A 52 -13.80 -1.11 1.20
N TYR A 53 -12.90 -1.18 0.21
CA TYR A 53 -12.55 -2.44 -0.46
C TYR A 53 -11.88 -3.43 0.51
N VAL A 54 -10.97 -2.97 1.34
CA VAL A 54 -10.36 -3.77 2.41
C VAL A 54 -11.40 -4.11 3.49
N GLY A 55 -12.30 -3.16 3.78
CA GLY A 55 -13.45 -3.36 4.65
C GLY A 55 -13.11 -3.55 6.12
N ARG A 56 -14.07 -4.15 6.87
CA ARG A 56 -13.95 -4.37 8.32
C ARG A 56 -13.15 -5.63 8.69
N SER A 57 -12.74 -6.41 7.71
CA SER A 57 -11.99 -7.65 7.91
C SER A 57 -10.74 -7.66 7.03
N PRO A 58 -9.74 -6.79 7.33
CA PRO A 58 -8.59 -6.58 6.46
C PRO A 58 -7.83 -7.87 6.16
N HIS A 59 -7.58 -8.68 7.16
CA HIS A 59 -6.87 -9.95 7.01
C HIS A 59 -7.62 -10.92 6.08
N TRP A 60 -8.94 -11.09 6.26
CA TRP A 60 -9.71 -11.98 5.39
C TRP A 60 -9.68 -11.50 3.94
N MET A 61 -9.87 -10.19 3.73
CA MET A 61 -9.83 -9.62 2.39
C MET A 61 -8.45 -9.76 1.74
N PHE A 62 -7.39 -9.55 2.51
CA PHE A 62 -6.02 -9.67 2.02
C PHE A 62 -5.69 -11.12 1.64
N VAL A 63 -6.03 -12.09 2.49
CA VAL A 63 -5.85 -13.52 2.18
C VAL A 63 -6.64 -13.93 0.94
N LYS A 64 -7.89 -13.46 0.80
CA LYS A 64 -8.70 -13.70 -0.39
C LYS A 64 -8.03 -13.15 -1.66
N LEU A 65 -7.56 -11.89 -1.61
CA LEU A 65 -6.86 -11.26 -2.72
C LEU A 65 -5.59 -12.04 -3.11
N LEU A 66 -4.79 -12.45 -2.13
CA LEU A 66 -3.60 -13.25 -2.38
C LEU A 66 -3.95 -14.61 -3.00
N ALA A 67 -5.01 -15.26 -2.53
CA ALA A 67 -5.46 -16.53 -3.11
C ALA A 67 -5.93 -16.39 -4.57
N GLU A 68 -6.64 -15.31 -4.90
CA GLU A 68 -7.04 -15.00 -6.28
C GLU A 68 -5.81 -14.78 -7.18
N LEU A 69 -4.80 -14.05 -6.69
CA LEU A 69 -3.55 -13.83 -7.41
C LEU A 69 -2.75 -15.13 -7.58
N GLN A 70 -2.67 -15.96 -6.54
CA GLN A 70 -2.02 -17.28 -6.61
C GLN A 70 -2.67 -18.18 -7.66
N GLN A 71 -3.99 -18.22 -7.69
CA GLN A 71 -4.74 -19.00 -8.68
C GLN A 71 -4.47 -18.49 -10.11
N ALA A 72 -4.48 -17.17 -10.29
CA ALA A 72 -4.33 -16.55 -11.59
C ALA A 72 -2.88 -16.66 -12.14
N THR A 73 -1.89 -16.68 -11.27
CA THR A 73 -0.46 -16.78 -11.62
C THR A 73 0.08 -18.21 -11.51
N THR A 74 -0.76 -19.18 -11.14
CA THR A 74 -0.37 -20.57 -10.86
C THR A 74 0.72 -20.74 -9.77
N THR A 75 0.95 -19.68 -8.99
CA THR A 75 1.91 -19.65 -7.89
C THR A 75 1.27 -20.24 -6.64
N LYS A 76 1.94 -21.21 -5.99
CA LYS A 76 1.40 -21.86 -4.78
C LYS A 76 1.47 -20.97 -3.53
N HIS A 77 2.50 -20.14 -3.41
CA HIS A 77 2.70 -19.20 -2.31
C HIS A 77 3.63 -18.07 -2.76
N PHE A 78 3.52 -16.93 -2.12
CA PHE A 78 4.45 -15.81 -2.29
C PHE A 78 5.53 -15.89 -1.21
N ASP A 79 6.80 -15.79 -1.61
CA ASP A 79 7.95 -15.77 -0.68
C ASP A 79 8.19 -14.35 -0.16
N SER A 80 7.82 -13.33 -0.96
CA SER A 80 7.93 -11.92 -0.60
C SER A 80 6.71 -11.15 -1.08
N ILE A 81 6.17 -10.28 -0.24
CA ILE A 81 5.04 -9.42 -0.56
C ILE A 81 5.44 -7.96 -0.34
N THR A 82 5.57 -7.23 -1.45
CA THR A 82 5.72 -5.78 -1.47
C THR A 82 4.36 -5.14 -1.73
N LEU A 83 3.87 -4.33 -0.79
CA LEU A 83 2.74 -3.46 -1.04
C LEU A 83 3.20 -2.08 -1.49
N SER A 84 2.51 -1.54 -2.46
CA SER A 84 2.78 -0.21 -2.98
C SER A 84 1.49 0.57 -3.16
N SER A 85 1.58 1.88 -3.08
CA SER A 85 0.46 2.76 -3.42
C SER A 85 0.91 4.11 -3.94
N PHE A 86 0.03 4.72 -4.71
CA PHE A 86 0.12 6.12 -5.13
C PHE A 86 -1.16 6.84 -4.70
N SER A 87 -1.04 8.11 -4.28
CA SER A 87 -2.18 8.99 -3.98
C SER A 87 -3.26 8.25 -3.15
N ALA A 88 -4.49 8.13 -3.64
CA ALA A 88 -5.66 7.55 -2.95
C ALA A 88 -5.48 6.08 -2.50
N GLY A 89 -4.52 5.36 -3.03
CA GLY A 89 -4.23 3.98 -2.64
C GLY A 89 -3.84 3.79 -1.17
N TYR A 90 -3.43 4.87 -0.49
CA TYR A 90 -3.12 4.82 0.95
C TYR A 90 -4.27 4.31 1.81
N GLY A 91 -5.52 4.49 1.35
CA GLY A 91 -6.69 4.00 2.09
C GLY A 91 -6.67 2.49 2.28
N ALA A 92 -6.27 1.72 1.25
CA ALA A 92 -6.10 0.27 1.37
C ALA A 92 -4.91 -0.08 2.27
N ILE A 93 -3.76 0.55 2.04
CA ILE A 93 -2.54 0.27 2.82
C ILE A 93 -2.79 0.54 4.30
N ARG A 94 -3.35 1.70 4.66
CA ARG A 94 -3.67 2.03 6.05
C ARG A 94 -4.55 0.98 6.69
N ALA A 95 -5.64 0.60 6.03
CA ALA A 95 -6.57 -0.40 6.56
C ALA A 95 -5.90 -1.78 6.75
N LEU A 96 -5.01 -2.18 5.84
CA LEU A 96 -4.25 -3.43 5.99
C LEU A 96 -3.27 -3.35 7.16
N LEU A 97 -2.59 -2.22 7.35
CA LEU A 97 -1.61 -2.04 8.43
C LEU A 97 -2.25 -1.93 9.83
N GLU A 98 -3.55 -1.67 9.93
CA GLU A 98 -4.29 -1.71 11.19
C GLU A 98 -4.47 -3.14 11.74
N ASP A 99 -4.30 -4.18 10.89
CA ASP A 99 -4.38 -5.58 11.31
C ASP A 99 -2.97 -6.20 11.42
N PRO A 100 -2.51 -6.57 12.62
CA PRO A 100 -1.17 -7.16 12.81
C PRO A 100 -0.93 -8.42 11.99
N ARG A 101 -1.98 -9.17 11.64
CA ARG A 101 -1.88 -10.37 10.81
C ARG A 101 -1.52 -10.01 9.37
N CYS A 102 -2.05 -8.89 8.85
CA CYS A 102 -1.63 -8.37 7.54
C CYS A 102 -0.18 -7.88 7.61
N VAL A 103 0.17 -7.12 8.65
CA VAL A 103 1.56 -6.64 8.85
C VAL A 103 2.56 -7.79 8.85
N ALA A 104 2.21 -8.93 9.47
CA ALA A 104 3.08 -10.12 9.49
C ALA A 104 3.36 -10.67 8.08
N MET A 105 2.40 -10.56 7.15
CA MET A 105 2.50 -11.08 5.78
C MET A 105 3.20 -10.13 4.81
N ILE A 106 3.30 -8.83 5.14
CA ILE A 106 3.88 -7.81 4.27
C ILE A 106 5.36 -7.65 4.59
N ASP A 107 6.23 -7.79 3.60
CA ASP A 107 7.68 -7.65 3.77
C ASP A 107 8.16 -6.22 3.52
N GLN A 108 7.56 -5.54 2.55
CA GLN A 108 7.99 -4.21 2.13
C GLN A 108 6.82 -3.29 1.82
N LEU A 109 7.02 -1.99 2.06
CA LEU A 109 6.15 -0.91 1.60
C LEU A 109 6.90 0.03 0.66
N VAL A 110 6.29 0.36 -0.48
CA VAL A 110 6.74 1.40 -1.40
C VAL A 110 5.63 2.43 -1.57
N LEU A 111 5.78 3.57 -0.92
CA LEU A 111 4.75 4.60 -0.77
C LEU A 111 5.14 5.83 -1.59
N ALA A 112 4.48 6.02 -2.74
CA ALA A 112 4.74 7.12 -3.66
C ALA A 112 3.65 8.18 -3.52
N ASP A 113 3.97 9.31 -2.88
CA ASP A 113 3.05 10.43 -2.65
C ASP A 113 1.66 9.96 -2.16
N THR A 114 1.65 9.18 -1.09
CA THR A 114 0.48 8.40 -0.72
C THR A 114 0.23 8.31 0.80
N VAL A 115 0.98 9.01 1.64
CA VAL A 115 0.72 9.05 3.07
C VAL A 115 0.00 10.35 3.41
N TYR A 116 -1.32 10.27 3.45
CA TYR A 116 -2.18 11.40 3.76
C TYR A 116 -2.98 11.17 5.05
N ALA A 117 -3.16 12.24 5.81
CA ALA A 117 -4.00 12.24 6.99
C ALA A 117 -4.85 13.52 7.01
N SER A 118 -6.05 13.43 7.56
CA SER A 118 -6.84 14.60 7.87
C SER A 118 -6.14 15.43 8.97
N PHE A 119 -6.39 16.72 9.00
CA PHE A 119 -5.92 17.54 10.11
C PHE A 119 -6.61 17.12 11.42
N GLY A 120 -5.81 17.04 12.49
CA GLY A 120 -6.35 16.79 13.83
C GLY A 120 -7.21 17.95 14.32
N HIS A 121 -8.14 17.67 15.23
CA HIS A 121 -9.04 18.67 15.79
C HIS A 121 -8.36 19.68 16.72
N GLN A 122 -7.12 19.47 17.12
CA GLN A 122 -6.37 20.37 17.99
C GLN A 122 -5.85 21.57 17.20
N ARG A 123 -6.50 22.72 17.39
CA ARG A 123 -5.88 24.00 17.04
C ARG A 123 -4.77 24.26 18.05
N ASN A 124 -3.55 24.52 17.57
CA ASN A 124 -2.54 25.04 18.47
C ASN A 124 -2.92 26.48 18.86
N SER A 125 -2.52 26.90 20.06
CA SER A 125 -2.81 28.22 20.64
C SER A 125 -2.24 29.40 19.85
N LEU A 126 -1.48 29.16 18.79
CA LEU A 126 -0.80 30.16 17.95
C LEU A 126 -1.47 30.36 16.57
N GLY A 127 -2.64 29.74 16.30
CA GLY A 127 -3.33 29.90 15.03
C GLY A 127 -2.63 29.24 13.84
N ALA A 128 -1.58 28.45 14.08
CA ALA A 128 -0.90 27.68 13.04
C ALA A 128 -1.79 26.55 12.51
N ARG A 129 -1.51 26.07 11.29
CA ARG A 129 -2.26 24.97 10.69
C ARG A 129 -2.30 23.76 11.65
N PRO A 130 -3.45 23.10 11.80
CA PRO A 130 -3.53 21.91 12.63
C PRO A 130 -2.56 20.85 12.09
N PHE A 131 -1.94 20.08 13.00
CA PHE A 131 -1.09 18.96 12.60
C PHE A 131 -1.91 17.85 11.98
N PRO A 132 -1.33 17.05 11.07
CA PRO A 132 -1.94 15.81 10.58
C PRO A 132 -2.34 14.90 11.72
N SER A 133 -3.46 14.17 11.57
CA SER A 133 -3.92 13.24 12.57
C SER A 133 -2.87 12.16 12.87
N HIS A 134 -2.38 12.14 14.09
CA HIS A 134 -1.43 11.13 14.56
C HIS A 134 -2.03 9.72 14.49
N GLU A 135 -3.30 9.56 14.81
CA GLU A 135 -3.99 8.27 14.77
C GLU A 135 -4.02 7.69 13.35
N GLN A 136 -4.33 8.54 12.35
CA GLN A 136 -4.38 8.10 10.96
C GLN A 136 -3.00 7.72 10.40
N ASN A 137 -1.95 8.33 10.91
CA ASN A 137 -0.57 8.04 10.49
C ASN A 137 0.08 6.92 11.30
N LYS A 138 -0.49 6.58 12.46
CA LYS A 138 0.08 5.57 13.37
C LYS A 138 0.43 4.24 12.69
N PRO A 139 -0.43 3.63 11.82
CA PRO A 139 -0.08 2.37 11.16
C PRO A 139 1.19 2.46 10.31
N PHE A 140 1.39 3.56 9.58
CA PHE A 140 2.61 3.79 8.79
C PHE A 140 3.84 3.98 9.66
N VAL A 141 3.70 4.74 10.76
CA VAL A 141 4.78 4.97 11.73
C VAL A 141 5.20 3.66 12.40
N ASP A 142 4.23 2.82 12.78
CA ASP A 142 4.53 1.53 13.41
C ASP A 142 5.22 0.57 12.44
N PHE A 143 4.83 0.56 11.16
CA PHE A 143 5.53 -0.21 10.14
C PHE A 143 6.95 0.34 9.89
N ALA A 144 7.12 1.67 9.85
CA ALA A 144 8.44 2.30 9.72
C ALA A 144 9.40 1.90 10.85
N LYS A 145 8.92 1.75 12.09
CA LYS A 145 9.74 1.24 13.21
C LYS A 145 10.24 -0.17 12.95
N LEU A 146 9.42 -1.04 12.34
CA LEU A 146 9.85 -2.38 11.95
C LEU A 146 10.92 -2.33 10.84
N ALA A 147 10.81 -1.37 9.92
CA ALA A 147 11.82 -1.17 8.89
C ALA A 147 13.15 -0.67 9.46
N VAL A 148 13.12 0.28 10.42
CA VAL A 148 14.32 0.80 11.08
C VAL A 148 15.11 -0.29 11.80
N ILE A 149 14.45 -1.26 12.41
CA ILE A 149 15.12 -2.40 13.07
C ILE A 149 15.42 -3.57 12.12
N GLY A 150 15.29 -3.37 10.80
CA GLY A 150 15.66 -4.35 9.78
C GLY A 150 14.71 -5.55 9.63
N ARG A 151 13.52 -5.50 10.24
CA ARG A 151 12.53 -6.59 10.11
C ARG A 151 11.68 -6.49 8.86
N LYS A 152 11.53 -5.29 8.32
CA LYS A 152 10.72 -4.96 7.12
C LYS A 152 11.48 -3.97 6.24
N GLY A 153 11.04 -3.79 5.00
CA GLY A 153 11.50 -2.74 4.11
C GLY A 153 10.49 -1.60 3.99
N MET A 154 10.94 -0.35 3.88
CA MET A 154 10.04 0.78 3.61
C MET A 154 10.74 1.85 2.79
N VAL A 155 10.07 2.28 1.72
CA VAL A 155 10.44 3.44 0.92
C VAL A 155 9.26 4.39 0.90
N LEU A 156 9.52 5.66 1.18
CA LEU A 156 8.54 6.73 1.14
C LEU A 156 9.06 7.87 0.29
N THR A 157 8.26 8.32 -0.66
CA THR A 157 8.49 9.54 -1.43
C THR A 157 7.27 10.46 -1.31
N HIS A 158 7.48 11.75 -1.47
CA HIS A 158 6.42 12.74 -1.53
C HIS A 158 6.73 13.80 -2.56
N CYS A 159 5.72 14.48 -3.09
CA CYS A 159 5.89 15.67 -3.91
C CYS A 159 5.95 16.92 -3.02
N GLU A 160 6.41 18.05 -3.59
CA GLU A 160 6.47 19.33 -2.89
C GLU A 160 5.11 20.04 -2.76
N LEU A 161 4.08 19.52 -3.44
CA LEU A 161 2.74 20.10 -3.42
C LEU A 161 2.08 19.84 -2.07
N VAL A 162 1.82 20.92 -1.35
CA VAL A 162 1.08 20.86 -0.07
C VAL A 162 -0.41 20.96 -0.38
N PRO A 163 -1.21 19.94 -0.09
CA PRO A 163 -2.66 20.01 -0.28
C PRO A 163 -3.27 21.09 0.62
N GLU A 164 -4.28 21.81 0.12
CA GLU A 164 -4.92 22.88 0.89
C GLU A 164 -5.78 22.36 2.06
N THR A 165 -6.33 21.17 1.93
CA THR A 165 -7.36 20.62 2.84
C THR A 165 -6.92 19.38 3.64
N TYR A 166 -5.77 18.78 3.30
CA TYR A 166 -5.21 17.62 3.98
C TYR A 166 -3.69 17.59 3.80
N SER A 167 -3.01 16.84 4.61
CA SER A 167 -1.55 16.66 4.53
C SER A 167 -1.15 15.19 4.72
#